data_a3e6cc6f9b19dee92152ceaec1cf9fd8
#
_entry.id   a3e6cc6f9b19dee92152ceaec1cf9fd8
#
_cell.length_a   1.000
_cell.length_b   1.000
_cell.length_c   1.000
_cell.angle_alpha   90.00
_cell.angle_beta   90.00
_cell.angle_gamma   90.00
#
_symmetry.space_group_name_H-M   'P 1'
#
loop_
_entity.id
_entity.type
_entity.pdbx_description
1 polymer ?
#
loop_
_entity_poly.entity_id
_entity_poly.type
_entity_poly.pdbx_seq_one_letter_code
_entity_poly.pdbx_strand_id
1 'polypeptide(L)'
;VHAVMGTGGAPEGVLAAAALKCLGGEIQGRFLARDESEQSRLDAAGVDMQATYTTEQLAPAAHLVFAATGITDGDLLRGVKFFGRGARTHTVSMGLASRVIRFSDGVHLLGDGARVHVQV
;
A
#
# COMPACT_ATOMS: atom_id res chain seq x y z
N VAL A 1 19.31 -6.99 0.44
CA VAL A 1 18.26 -8.01 0.30
C VAL A 1 17.95 -8.19 -1.19
N HIS A 2 18.01 -9.42 -1.69
CA HIS A 2 17.78 -9.73 -3.09
C HIS A 2 16.33 -10.22 -3.34
N ALA A 3 15.68 -10.80 -2.32
CA ALA A 3 14.31 -11.25 -2.36
C ALA A 3 13.69 -11.23 -0.96
N VAL A 4 12.39 -11.00 -0.91
CA VAL A 4 11.57 -11.08 0.32
C VAL A 4 10.46 -12.09 0.06
N MET A 5 10.23 -12.97 1.03
CA MET A 5 9.14 -13.95 0.97
C MET A 5 8.31 -13.84 2.24
N GLY A 6 6.99 -13.97 2.09
CA GLY A 6 6.07 -13.90 3.23
C GLY A 6 4.63 -14.15 2.82
N THR A 7 3.76 -14.16 3.81
CA THR A 7 2.31 -14.25 3.64
C THR A 7 1.66 -13.00 4.25
N GLY A 8 0.72 -12.43 3.54
CA GLY A 8 -0.01 -11.22 3.97
C GLY A 8 -1.40 -11.17 3.36
N GLY A 9 -2.11 -10.08 3.59
CA GLY A 9 -3.43 -9.85 3.01
C GLY A 9 -3.37 -9.63 1.51
N ALA A 10 -4.41 -10.03 0.79
CA ALA A 10 -4.50 -9.83 -0.65
C ALA A 10 -4.48 -8.34 -1.06
N PRO A 11 -5.19 -7.42 -0.37
CA PRO A 11 -5.12 -5.99 -0.68
C PRO A 11 -3.70 -5.43 -0.55
N GLU A 12 -2.98 -5.81 0.49
CA GLU A 12 -1.59 -5.39 0.71
C GLU A 12 -0.65 -5.93 -0.38
N GLY A 13 -0.91 -7.15 -0.86
CA GLY A 13 -0.18 -7.74 -2.00
C GLY A 13 -0.36 -6.95 -3.29
N VAL A 14 -1.58 -6.48 -3.58
CA VAL A 14 -1.88 -5.63 -4.73
C VAL A 14 -1.21 -4.25 -4.59
N LEU A 15 -1.26 -3.65 -3.41
CA LEU A 15 -0.57 -2.39 -3.13
C LEU A 15 0.95 -2.53 -3.29
N ALA A 16 1.52 -3.63 -2.81
CA ALA A 16 2.94 -3.94 -2.99
C ALA A 16 3.30 -4.10 -4.47
N ALA A 17 2.45 -4.79 -5.26
CA ALA A 17 2.63 -4.92 -6.71
C ALA A 17 2.62 -3.56 -7.41
N ALA A 18 1.68 -2.68 -7.04
CA ALA A 18 1.60 -1.32 -7.59
C ALA A 18 2.85 -0.50 -7.28
N ALA A 19 3.32 -0.53 -6.04
CA ALA A 19 4.55 0.17 -5.63
C ALA A 19 5.78 -0.39 -6.37
N LEU A 20 5.95 -1.71 -6.41
CA LEU A 20 7.06 -2.35 -7.09
C LEU A 20 7.05 -2.07 -8.60
N LYS A 21 5.87 -2.06 -9.23
CA LYS A 21 5.75 -1.69 -10.64
C LYS A 21 6.26 -0.27 -10.91
N CYS A 22 5.95 0.69 -10.04
CA CYS A 22 6.49 2.05 -10.13
C CYS A 22 8.01 2.11 -9.97
N LEU A 23 8.58 1.19 -9.19
CA LEU A 23 10.02 1.11 -8.92
C LEU A 23 10.80 0.25 -9.93
N GLY A 24 10.11 -0.43 -10.84
CA GLY A 24 10.72 -1.39 -11.76
C GLY A 24 11.11 -2.72 -11.09
N GLY A 25 10.49 -3.01 -9.94
CA GLY A 25 10.64 -4.29 -9.24
C GLY A 25 9.56 -5.29 -9.66
N GLU A 26 9.66 -6.50 -9.11
CA GLU A 26 8.74 -7.60 -9.42
C GLU A 26 8.22 -8.24 -8.14
N ILE A 27 6.99 -8.74 -8.23
CA ILE A 27 6.37 -9.58 -7.21
C ILE A 27 5.67 -10.74 -7.89
N GLN A 28 5.70 -11.89 -7.24
CA GLN A 28 4.87 -13.04 -7.59
C GLN A 28 4.08 -13.45 -6.36
N GLY A 29 2.81 -13.73 -6.53
CA GLY A 29 1.92 -14.12 -5.44
C GLY A 29 0.97 -15.21 -5.82
N ARG A 30 0.54 -15.97 -4.81
CA ARG A 30 -0.53 -16.97 -4.93
C ARG A 30 -1.58 -16.66 -3.88
N PHE A 31 -2.84 -16.76 -4.26
CA PHE A 31 -3.95 -16.59 -3.31
C PHE A 31 -4.14 -17.87 -2.51
N LEU A 32 -4.35 -17.73 -1.22
CA LEU A 32 -4.62 -18.81 -0.28
C LEU A 32 -5.89 -18.47 0.49
N ALA A 33 -6.86 -19.37 0.52
CA ALA A 33 -8.02 -19.26 1.38
C ALA A 33 -7.71 -19.89 2.74
N ARG A 34 -8.07 -19.20 3.82
CA ARG A 34 -7.91 -19.69 5.19
C ARG A 34 -9.14 -20.46 5.67
N ASP A 35 -10.28 -20.21 5.02
CA ASP A 35 -11.55 -20.84 5.35
C ASP A 35 -12.47 -20.92 4.12
N GLU A 36 -13.61 -21.60 4.25
CA GLU A 36 -14.59 -21.79 3.18
C GLU A 36 -15.22 -20.47 2.70
N SER A 37 -15.34 -19.47 3.59
CA SER A 37 -15.89 -18.17 3.23
C SER A 37 -14.92 -17.40 2.33
N GLU A 38 -13.62 -17.43 2.63
CA GLU A 38 -12.60 -16.85 1.75
C GLU A 38 -12.52 -17.61 0.43
N GLN A 39 -12.59 -18.95 0.47
CA GLN A 39 -12.65 -19.78 -0.73
C GLN A 39 -13.79 -19.34 -1.64
N SER A 40 -15.01 -19.26 -1.10
CA SER A 40 -16.19 -18.87 -1.89
C SER A 40 -16.08 -17.46 -2.49
N ARG A 41 -15.45 -16.52 -1.78
CA ARG A 41 -15.20 -15.16 -2.29
C ARG A 41 -14.18 -15.15 -3.42
N LEU A 42 -13.11 -15.91 -3.30
CA LEU A 42 -12.09 -16.04 -4.35
C LEU A 42 -12.67 -16.71 -5.61
N ASP A 43 -13.46 -17.77 -5.43
CA ASP A 43 -14.14 -18.47 -6.52
C ASP A 43 -15.13 -17.55 -7.24
N ALA A 44 -15.94 -16.79 -6.48
CA ALA A 44 -16.87 -15.80 -7.03
C ALA A 44 -16.16 -14.66 -7.77
N ALA A 45 -14.94 -14.32 -7.37
CA ALA A 45 -14.10 -13.33 -8.03
C ALA A 45 -13.34 -13.89 -9.24
N GLY A 46 -13.47 -15.20 -9.54
CA GLY A 46 -12.78 -15.86 -10.64
C GLY A 46 -11.28 -16.02 -10.42
N VAL A 47 -10.83 -16.05 -9.16
CA VAL A 47 -9.40 -16.19 -8.83
C VAL A 47 -9.00 -17.66 -8.88
N ASP A 48 -8.01 -17.96 -9.69
CA ASP A 48 -7.37 -19.29 -9.68
C ASP A 48 -6.31 -19.37 -8.59
N MET A 49 -6.60 -20.10 -7.51
CA MET A 49 -5.67 -20.25 -6.39
C MET A 49 -4.49 -21.21 -6.69
N GLN A 50 -4.50 -21.92 -7.79
CA GLN A 50 -3.37 -22.71 -8.24
C GLN A 50 -2.38 -21.87 -9.08
N ALA A 51 -2.83 -20.74 -9.60
CA ALA A 51 -2.01 -19.86 -10.42
C ALA A 51 -1.06 -19.02 -9.55
N THR A 52 0.09 -18.71 -10.13
CA THR A 52 1.01 -17.68 -9.62
C THR A 52 0.77 -16.39 -10.40
N TYR A 53 0.39 -15.35 -9.70
CA TYR A 53 0.10 -14.04 -10.28
C TYR A 53 1.37 -13.18 -10.29
N THR A 54 1.62 -12.54 -11.42
CA THR A 54 2.75 -11.63 -11.61
C THR A 54 2.40 -10.20 -11.23
N THR A 55 3.38 -9.32 -11.15
CA THR A 55 3.19 -7.87 -10.94
C THR A 55 2.16 -7.27 -11.89
N GLU A 56 2.23 -7.63 -13.18
CA GLU A 56 1.31 -7.13 -14.20
C GLU A 56 -0.13 -7.62 -14.00
N GLN A 57 -0.30 -8.84 -13.52
CA GLN A 57 -1.63 -9.41 -13.25
C GLN A 57 -2.22 -8.86 -11.95
N LEU A 58 -1.39 -8.55 -10.95
CA LEU A 58 -1.83 -7.96 -9.67
C LEU A 58 -2.12 -6.46 -9.79
N ALA A 59 -1.38 -5.75 -10.65
CA ALA A 59 -1.55 -4.31 -10.89
C ALA A 59 -1.53 -4.01 -12.39
N PRO A 60 -2.60 -4.37 -13.14
CA PRO A 60 -2.60 -4.36 -14.60
C PRO A 60 -2.69 -2.96 -15.24
N ALA A 61 -2.91 -1.91 -14.46
CA ALA A 61 -3.09 -0.56 -15.00
C ALA A 61 -1.84 -0.06 -15.73
N ALA A 62 -2.03 0.48 -16.93
CA ALA A 62 -0.97 1.16 -17.70
C ALA A 62 -0.62 2.54 -17.12
N HIS A 63 -1.61 3.21 -16.51
CA HIS A 63 -1.45 4.48 -15.81
C HIS A 63 -1.71 4.25 -14.33
N LEU A 64 -0.66 4.36 -13.52
CA LEU A 64 -0.71 4.04 -12.12
C LEU A 64 0.05 5.08 -11.31
N VAL A 65 -0.56 5.52 -10.22
CA VAL A 65 0.09 6.30 -9.17
C VAL A 65 -0.07 5.54 -7.86
N PHE A 66 1.05 5.30 -7.19
CA PHE A 66 1.07 4.79 -5.82
C PHE A 66 1.32 5.96 -4.88
N ALA A 67 0.57 6.04 -3.80
CA ALA A 67 0.81 7.00 -2.72
C ALA A 67 0.60 6.33 -1.36
N ALA A 68 1.45 6.67 -0.41
CA ALA A 68 1.35 6.20 0.95
C ALA A 68 1.76 7.29 1.93
N THR A 69 1.06 7.37 3.06
CA THR A 69 1.38 8.29 4.16
C THR A 69 1.69 7.49 5.41
N GLY A 70 2.78 7.83 6.08
CA GLY A 70 3.16 7.16 7.32
C GLY A 70 2.21 7.48 8.46
N ILE A 71 1.70 6.48 9.16
CA ILE A 71 0.91 6.62 10.39
C ILE A 71 1.82 6.51 11.60
N THR A 72 2.67 5.48 11.62
CA THR A 72 3.73 5.27 12.61
C THR A 72 5.09 5.46 11.96
N ASP A 73 6.14 5.71 12.75
CA ASP A 73 7.50 5.79 12.22
C ASP A 73 7.93 4.43 11.64
N GLY A 74 8.44 4.44 10.44
CA GLY A 74 8.97 3.28 9.74
C GLY A 74 10.21 3.66 8.92
N ASP A 75 10.85 2.67 8.31
CA ASP A 75 12.08 2.88 7.54
C ASP A 75 11.88 3.76 6.31
N LEU A 76 10.71 3.69 5.68
CA LEU A 76 10.39 4.45 4.48
C LEU A 76 9.77 5.81 4.79
N LEU A 77 8.82 5.86 5.74
CA LEU A 77 8.05 7.06 6.05
C LEU A 77 8.05 7.33 7.55
N ARG A 78 8.13 8.61 7.88
CA ARG A 78 7.90 9.08 9.25
C ARG A 78 6.40 9.02 9.56
N GLY A 79 6.07 8.72 10.81
CA GLY A 79 4.69 8.73 11.31
C GLY A 79 4.13 10.13 11.45
N VAL A 80 2.83 10.19 11.68
CA VAL A 80 2.12 11.45 11.98
C VAL A 80 2.65 12.04 13.27
N LYS A 81 2.94 13.34 13.27
CA LYS A 81 3.34 14.09 14.47
C LYS A 81 2.30 15.19 14.72
N PHE A 82 1.66 15.13 15.89
CA PHE A 82 0.72 16.16 16.33
C PHE A 82 1.47 17.26 17.08
N PHE A 83 1.06 18.50 16.84
CA PHE A 83 1.60 19.68 17.54
C PHE A 83 0.52 20.73 17.69
N GLY A 84 0.35 21.29 18.88
CA GLY A 84 -0.63 22.35 19.13
C GLY A 84 -1.99 22.03 18.48
N ARG A 85 -2.34 22.80 17.44
CA ARG A 85 -3.59 22.63 16.67
C ARG A 85 -3.35 22.07 15.26
N GLY A 86 -2.33 21.28 15.09
CA GLY A 86 -1.97 20.74 13.78
C GLY A 86 -1.41 19.34 13.81
N ALA A 87 -1.19 18.84 12.62
CA ALA A 87 -0.50 17.58 12.39
C ALA A 87 0.47 17.71 11.23
N ARG A 88 1.60 17.02 11.32
CA ARG A 88 2.53 16.86 10.21
C ARG A 88 2.48 15.43 9.71
N THR A 89 2.39 15.28 8.40
CA THR A 89 2.43 13.98 7.73
C THR A 89 3.64 13.89 6.80
N HIS A 90 4.09 12.66 6.55
CA HIS A 90 5.15 12.38 5.59
C HIS A 90 4.62 11.35 4.58
N THR A 91 4.65 11.70 3.30
CA THR A 91 4.02 10.95 2.21
C THR A 91 5.06 10.64 1.13
N VAL A 92 5.00 9.45 0.57
CA VAL A 92 5.64 9.11 -0.70
C VAL A 92 4.57 9.01 -1.79
N SER A 93 4.88 9.50 -2.97
CA SER A 93 4.09 9.25 -4.18
C SER A 93 5.01 8.86 -5.34
N MET A 94 4.53 7.91 -6.14
CA MET A 94 5.27 7.36 -7.28
C MET A 94 4.34 7.23 -8.46
N GLY A 95 4.76 7.72 -9.63
CA GLY A 95 4.00 7.58 -10.87
C GLY A 95 4.69 6.64 -11.83
N LEU A 96 3.96 5.66 -12.37
CA LEU A 96 4.50 4.69 -13.32
C LEU A 96 4.97 5.39 -14.61
N ALA A 97 4.15 6.28 -15.16
CA ALA A 97 4.47 6.99 -16.40
C ALA A 97 5.57 8.06 -16.21
N SER A 98 5.52 8.80 -15.11
CA SER A 98 6.49 9.88 -14.84
C SER A 98 7.84 9.36 -14.38
N ARG A 99 7.88 8.16 -13.81
CA ARG A 99 9.05 7.57 -13.13
C ARG A 99 9.65 8.48 -12.05
N VAL A 100 8.82 9.31 -11.44
CA VAL A 100 9.21 10.22 -10.37
C VAL A 100 8.75 9.66 -9.03
N ILE A 101 9.66 9.59 -8.09
CA ILE A 101 9.39 9.30 -6.68
C ILE A 101 9.49 10.63 -5.94
N ARG A 102 8.42 11.01 -5.24
CA ARG A 102 8.37 12.26 -4.49
C ARG A 102 8.05 11.98 -3.04
N PHE A 103 8.87 12.54 -2.16
CA PHE A 103 8.58 12.61 -0.74
C PHE A 103 8.06 14.01 -0.41
N SER A 104 7.00 14.08 0.39
CA SER A 104 6.35 15.33 0.74
C SER A 104 6.05 15.38 2.23
N ASP A 105 6.31 16.53 2.84
CA ASP A 105 5.83 16.86 4.19
C ASP A 105 4.55 17.69 4.07
N GLY A 106 3.48 17.23 4.72
CA GLY A 106 2.23 17.97 4.83
C GLY A 106 2.10 18.57 6.23
N VAL A 107 1.65 19.83 6.32
CA VAL A 107 1.24 20.46 7.57
C VAL A 107 -0.25 20.72 7.50
N HIS A 108 -1.00 20.08 8.39
CA HIS A 108 -2.45 20.16 8.45
C HIS A 108 -2.84 20.98 9.68
N LEU A 109 -3.52 22.11 9.45
CA LEU A 109 -4.08 22.91 10.54
C LEU A 109 -5.47 22.35 10.87
N LEU A 110 -5.64 21.87 12.08
CA LEU A 110 -6.89 21.34 12.58
C LEU A 110 -7.75 22.52 13.09
N GLY A 111 -9.00 22.58 12.64
CA GLY A 111 -9.94 23.63 13.06
C GLY A 111 -10.28 23.56 14.56
N ASP A 112 -10.89 24.63 15.07
CA ASP A 112 -11.41 24.65 16.43
C ASP A 112 -12.45 23.55 16.63
N GLY A 113 -12.24 22.70 17.64
CA GLY A 113 -13.11 21.57 17.98
C GLY A 113 -12.73 20.25 17.33
N ALA A 114 -11.70 20.19 16.49
CA ALA A 114 -11.17 18.91 16.02
C ALA A 114 -10.61 18.11 17.21
N ARG A 115 -11.22 16.94 17.48
CA ARG A 115 -10.73 15.99 18.49
C ARG A 115 -10.09 14.82 17.75
N VAL A 116 -8.82 14.59 18.00
CA VAL A 116 -8.10 13.43 17.48
C VAL A 116 -8.13 12.35 18.57
N HIS A 117 -8.80 11.25 18.28
CA HIS A 117 -8.75 10.05 19.11
C HIS A 117 -7.68 9.12 18.52
N VAL A 118 -6.55 9.00 19.21
CA VAL A 118 -5.55 7.99 18.89
C VAL A 118 -5.85 6.77 19.73
N GLN A 119 -6.34 5.70 19.13
CA GLN A 119 -6.33 4.38 19.75
C GLN A 119 -4.95 3.77 19.50
N VAL A 120 -4.27 3.52 20.59
CA VAL A 120 -2.99 2.80 20.58
C VAL A 120 -3.27 1.31 20.69
#